data_da76ad3a95194119ec49728bc2f60131
#
_entry.id   da76ad3a95194119ec49728bc2f60131
#
_cell.length_a   1.000
_cell.length_b   1.000
_cell.length_c   1.000
_cell.angle_alpha   90.00
_cell.angle_beta   90.00
_cell.angle_gamma   90.00
#
_symmetry.space_group_name_H-M   'P 1'
#
loop_
_entity.id
_entity.type
_entity.pdbx_description
1 polymer ?
#
loop_
_entity_poly.entity_id
_entity_poly.type
_entity_poly.pdbx_seq_one_letter_code
_entity_poly.pdbx_strand_id
1 'polypeptide(L)'
;SNNFFFCGFLPDKKLQIDQLFQKISNLNYTIVFFISPKKIKKITVQIQKYFNDRDILITREMTKFHEEYIRDKVKNLNNIKISEKGEITVVISENSNLQNRLQVIEESVKKKIIKLLKKMSIKDITLKISMENNISKKIVYDYCLKKKNEI
;
A
#
# COMPACT_ATOMS: atom_id res chain seq x y z
N SER A 1 0.15 -6.31 8.10
CA SER A 1 -0.80 -6.51 6.98
C SER A 1 -1.49 -7.85 7.13
N ASN A 2 -2.82 -7.87 6.98
CA ASN A 2 -3.60 -9.12 7.03
C ASN A 2 -3.60 -9.86 5.68
N ASN A 3 -3.18 -9.19 4.61
CA ASN A 3 -3.19 -9.73 3.25
C ASN A 3 -1.89 -9.41 2.52
N PHE A 4 -1.43 -10.34 1.70
CA PHE A 4 -0.29 -10.14 0.83
C PHE A 4 -0.58 -10.68 -0.57
N PHE A 5 0.11 -10.13 -1.56
CA PHE A 5 0.08 -10.59 -2.94
C PHE A 5 1.47 -11.12 -3.32
N PHE A 6 1.54 -12.40 -3.60
CA PHE A 6 2.77 -13.05 -4.03
C PHE A 6 2.85 -13.12 -5.55
N CYS A 7 3.88 -12.49 -6.12
CA CYS A 7 4.09 -12.43 -7.57
C CYS A 7 4.90 -13.60 -8.13
N GLY A 8 5.53 -14.42 -7.27
CA GLY A 8 6.55 -15.37 -7.70
C GLY A 8 7.80 -14.68 -8.21
N PHE A 9 8.46 -15.22 -9.24
CA PHE A 9 9.57 -14.58 -9.92
C PHE A 9 9.08 -13.48 -10.88
N LEU A 10 9.74 -12.33 -10.84
CA LEU A 10 9.41 -11.25 -11.76
C LEU A 10 9.77 -11.61 -13.22
N PRO A 11 8.96 -11.19 -14.21
CA PRO A 11 9.25 -11.35 -15.61
C PRO A 11 10.62 -10.77 -16.00
N ASP A 12 11.22 -11.24 -17.09
CA ASP A 12 12.51 -10.72 -17.55
C ASP A 12 12.41 -9.40 -18.31
N LYS A 13 11.33 -9.23 -19.08
CA LYS A 13 11.12 -8.04 -19.90
C LYS A 13 10.63 -6.86 -19.05
N LYS A 14 11.32 -5.73 -19.16
CA LYS A 14 11.00 -4.48 -18.47
C LYS A 14 9.53 -4.05 -18.63
N LEU A 15 9.00 -4.17 -19.86
CA LEU A 15 7.60 -3.83 -20.15
C LEU A 15 6.61 -4.68 -19.34
N GLN A 16 6.89 -5.98 -19.19
CA GLN A 16 6.04 -6.88 -18.42
C GLN A 16 6.10 -6.56 -16.91
N ILE A 17 7.28 -6.15 -16.41
CA ILE A 17 7.42 -5.66 -15.02
C ILE A 17 6.61 -4.38 -14.82
N ASP A 18 6.70 -3.41 -15.74
CA ASP A 18 5.91 -2.17 -15.68
C ASP A 18 4.40 -2.45 -15.67
N GLN A 19 3.92 -3.33 -16.54
CA GLN A 19 2.51 -3.73 -16.58
C GLN A 19 2.05 -4.43 -15.28
N LEU A 20 2.88 -5.32 -14.74
CA LEU A 20 2.61 -5.99 -13.48
C LEU A 20 2.54 -4.96 -12.34
N PHE A 21 3.58 -4.13 -12.19
CA PHE A 21 3.65 -3.14 -11.11
C PHE A 21 2.53 -2.11 -11.19
N GLN A 22 2.14 -1.69 -12.39
CA GLN A 22 0.99 -0.81 -12.59
C GLN A 22 -0.31 -1.41 -12.04
N LYS A 23 -0.54 -2.71 -12.28
CA LYS A 23 -1.73 -3.43 -11.78
C LYS A 23 -1.73 -3.56 -10.26
N ILE A 24 -0.57 -3.97 -9.68
CA ILE A 24 -0.51 -4.31 -8.25
C ILE A 24 -0.21 -3.12 -7.34
N SER A 25 0.29 -2.00 -7.87
CA SER A 25 0.60 -0.80 -7.07
C SER A 25 -0.65 -0.19 -6.41
N ASN A 26 -1.81 -0.37 -7.02
CA ASN A 26 -3.09 0.11 -6.48
C ASN A 26 -3.71 -0.84 -5.43
N LEU A 27 -3.14 -2.02 -5.25
CA LEU A 27 -3.60 -2.95 -4.23
C LEU A 27 -3.12 -2.49 -2.84
N ASN A 28 -4.03 -2.54 -1.86
CA ASN A 28 -3.69 -2.30 -0.47
C ASN A 28 -3.19 -3.58 0.22
N TYR A 29 -2.23 -4.23 -0.41
CA TYR A 29 -1.61 -5.47 0.07
C TYR A 29 -0.11 -5.29 0.21
N THR A 30 0.48 -6.07 1.11
CA THR A 30 1.92 -6.34 1.09
C THR A 30 2.24 -7.12 -0.19
N ILE A 31 3.25 -6.68 -0.94
CA ILE A 31 3.66 -7.29 -2.20
C ILE A 31 4.95 -8.06 -1.96
N VAL A 32 4.98 -9.32 -2.38
CA VAL A 32 6.14 -10.20 -2.23
C VAL A 32 6.54 -10.77 -3.59
N PHE A 33 7.83 -10.74 -3.91
CA PHE A 33 8.36 -11.36 -5.13
C PHE A 33 9.80 -11.82 -4.97
N PHE A 34 10.18 -12.77 -5.80
CA PHE A 34 11.55 -13.26 -5.93
C PHE A 34 12.28 -12.57 -7.08
N ILE A 35 13.54 -12.27 -6.89
CA ILE A 35 14.38 -11.63 -7.88
C ILE A 35 15.84 -12.00 -7.70
N SER A 36 16.61 -12.08 -8.79
CA SER A 36 18.05 -12.25 -8.69
C SER A 36 18.74 -10.93 -8.28
N PRO A 37 19.87 -10.99 -7.55
CA PRO A 37 20.62 -9.81 -7.13
C PRO A 37 21.02 -8.86 -8.27
N LYS A 38 21.40 -9.42 -9.42
CA LYS A 38 21.75 -8.61 -10.60
C LYS A 38 20.57 -7.87 -11.19
N LYS A 39 19.36 -8.43 -11.06
CA LYS A 39 18.14 -7.87 -11.66
C LYS A 39 17.55 -6.76 -10.80
N ILE A 40 17.64 -6.84 -9.46
CA ILE A 40 17.06 -5.81 -8.59
C ILE A 40 17.63 -4.42 -8.88
N LYS A 41 18.96 -4.31 -9.10
CA LYS A 41 19.61 -3.05 -9.49
C LYS A 41 19.05 -2.48 -10.80
N LYS A 42 18.74 -3.35 -11.78
CA LYS A 42 18.21 -2.93 -13.09
C LYS A 42 16.77 -2.41 -13.04
N ILE A 43 15.98 -2.85 -12.05
CA ILE A 43 14.57 -2.49 -11.94
C ILE A 43 14.28 -1.53 -10.78
N THR A 44 15.32 -1.01 -10.13
CA THR A 44 15.16 -0.04 -9.03
C THR A 44 14.28 1.14 -9.42
N VAL A 45 14.46 1.69 -10.62
CA VAL A 45 13.66 2.80 -11.15
C VAL A 45 12.18 2.42 -11.26
N GLN A 46 11.86 1.19 -11.71
CA GLN A 46 10.48 0.72 -11.78
C GLN A 46 9.88 0.55 -10.39
N ILE A 47 10.62 -0.05 -9.45
CA ILE A 47 10.16 -0.21 -8.07
C ILE A 47 9.84 1.18 -7.47
N GLN A 48 10.74 2.14 -7.62
CA GLN A 48 10.53 3.51 -7.12
C GLN A 48 9.35 4.20 -7.82
N LYS A 49 9.20 4.05 -9.13
CA LYS A 49 8.10 4.64 -9.88
C LYS A 49 6.71 4.25 -9.35
N TYR A 50 6.55 3.00 -8.93
CA TYR A 50 5.24 2.46 -8.54
C TYR A 50 5.01 2.38 -7.02
N PHE A 51 6.08 2.36 -6.21
CA PHE A 51 5.99 2.08 -4.77
C PHE A 51 6.76 3.07 -3.89
N ASN A 52 7.13 4.23 -4.40
CA ASN A 52 8.07 5.20 -3.80
C ASN A 52 7.84 5.46 -2.29
N ASP A 53 6.58 5.59 -1.87
CA ASP A 53 6.22 5.96 -0.51
C ASP A 53 6.07 4.77 0.45
N ARG A 54 6.32 3.55 -0.04
CA ARG A 54 6.19 2.32 0.74
C ARG A 54 7.51 1.94 1.41
N ASP A 55 7.39 1.14 2.47
CA ASP A 55 8.55 0.46 3.07
C ASP A 55 8.93 -0.75 2.24
N ILE A 56 10.23 -1.06 2.23
CA ILE A 56 10.78 -2.23 1.56
C ILE A 56 11.62 -3.05 2.54
N LEU A 57 11.45 -4.35 2.49
CA LEU A 57 12.34 -5.33 3.09
C LEU A 57 12.94 -6.17 1.97
N ILE A 58 14.26 -6.21 1.91
CA ILE A 58 15.02 -7.09 1.03
C ILE A 58 15.64 -8.15 1.91
N THR A 59 15.32 -9.41 1.68
CA THR A 59 15.94 -10.53 2.36
C THR A 59 16.81 -11.28 1.37
N ARG A 60 17.97 -11.71 1.81
CA ARG A 60 18.92 -12.49 1.02
C ARG A 60 19.25 -13.79 1.73
N GLU A 61 19.31 -14.89 0.98
CA GLU A 61 19.71 -16.22 1.48
C GLU A 61 18.95 -16.64 2.75
N MET A 62 17.62 -16.39 2.79
CA MET A 62 16.77 -16.75 3.92
C MET A 62 16.98 -18.20 4.35
N THR A 63 17.08 -18.45 5.65
CA THR A 63 17.34 -19.76 6.28
C THR A 63 18.70 -20.37 5.98
N LYS A 64 19.63 -19.63 5.35
CA LYS A 64 20.98 -20.07 5.02
C LYS A 64 22.02 -19.33 5.87
N PHE A 65 23.26 -19.78 5.84
CA PHE A 65 24.37 -19.23 6.65
C PHE A 65 24.63 -17.73 6.39
N HIS A 66 24.39 -17.25 5.18
CA HIS A 66 24.59 -15.84 4.79
C HIS A 66 23.26 -15.07 4.72
N GLU A 67 22.33 -15.36 5.60
CA GLU A 67 21.06 -14.66 5.69
C GLU A 67 21.25 -13.17 6.02
N GLU A 68 20.57 -12.31 5.30
CA GLU A 68 20.65 -10.85 5.47
C GLU A 68 19.28 -10.22 5.30
N TYR A 69 18.99 -9.20 6.13
CA TYR A 69 17.75 -8.42 6.10
C TYR A 69 18.06 -6.93 6.00
N ILE A 70 17.58 -6.29 4.93
CA ILE A 70 17.74 -4.85 4.71
C ILE A 70 16.36 -4.22 4.71
N ARG A 71 16.10 -3.29 5.64
CA ARG A 71 14.85 -2.55 5.75
C ARG A 71 15.09 -1.08 5.47
N ASP A 72 14.28 -0.50 4.59
CA ASP A 72 14.36 0.93 4.26
C ASP A 72 13.04 1.39 3.60
N LYS A 73 12.99 2.63 3.15
CA LYS A 73 11.97 3.17 2.25
C LYS A 73 12.34 2.85 0.79
N VAL A 74 11.34 2.58 -0.03
CA VAL A 74 11.57 2.33 -1.48
C VAL A 74 12.30 3.51 -2.14
N LYS A 75 12.02 4.76 -1.75
CA LYS A 75 12.72 5.95 -2.27
C LYS A 75 14.23 5.92 -2.08
N ASN A 76 14.73 5.20 -1.08
CA ASN A 76 16.16 5.11 -0.76
C ASN A 76 16.85 3.93 -1.47
N LEU A 77 16.12 3.15 -2.27
CA LEU A 77 16.62 1.89 -2.85
C LEU A 77 17.91 2.05 -3.66
N ASN A 78 18.14 3.20 -4.28
CA ASN A 78 19.39 3.50 -5.00
C ASN A 78 20.63 3.52 -4.10
N ASN A 79 20.46 3.80 -2.81
CA ASN A 79 21.56 3.93 -1.84
C ASN A 79 21.85 2.59 -1.13
N ILE A 80 21.02 1.59 -1.34
CA ILE A 80 21.15 0.29 -0.67
C ILE A 80 22.22 -0.55 -1.36
N LYS A 81 23.21 -0.99 -0.59
CA LYS A 81 24.20 -1.96 -1.06
C LYS A 81 23.62 -3.36 -0.94
N ILE A 82 23.40 -4.01 -2.07
CA ILE A 82 22.90 -5.39 -2.13
C ILE A 82 24.01 -6.25 -2.73
N SER A 83 24.34 -7.35 -2.06
CA SER A 83 25.28 -8.35 -2.58
C SER A 83 24.80 -8.91 -3.92
N GLU A 84 25.72 -9.17 -4.83
CA GLU A 84 25.39 -9.72 -6.16
C GLU A 84 25.23 -11.26 -6.17
N LYS A 85 25.36 -11.90 -5.00
CA LYS A 85 25.25 -13.36 -4.85
C LYS A 85 24.03 -13.74 -4.02
N GLY A 86 23.51 -14.92 -4.28
CA GLY A 86 22.42 -15.51 -3.51
C GLY A 86 21.03 -15.26 -4.11
N GLU A 87 20.02 -15.62 -3.36
CA GLU A 87 18.60 -15.48 -3.71
C GLU A 87 17.99 -14.32 -2.92
N ILE A 88 17.20 -13.49 -3.58
CA ILE A 88 16.57 -12.34 -2.95
C ILE A 88 15.05 -12.50 -2.96
N THR A 89 14.45 -12.28 -1.78
CA THR A 89 13.03 -12.02 -1.65
C THR A 89 12.84 -10.55 -1.32
N VAL A 90 11.97 -9.90 -2.06
CA VAL A 90 11.57 -8.52 -1.82
C VAL A 90 10.16 -8.50 -1.28
N VAL A 91 9.98 -7.75 -0.18
CA VAL A 91 8.68 -7.49 0.44
C VAL A 91 8.47 -5.98 0.44
N ILE A 92 7.40 -5.52 -0.20
CA ILE A 92 6.99 -4.11 -0.21
C ILE A 92 5.74 -3.98 0.63
N SER A 93 5.73 -3.07 1.61
CA SER A 93 4.60 -2.87 2.52
C SER A 93 3.32 -2.50 1.77
N GLU A 94 2.18 -2.69 2.41
CA GLU A 94 0.91 -2.12 1.94
C GLU A 94 1.00 -0.60 1.78
N ASN A 95 0.09 -0.01 1.01
CA ASN A 95 0.09 1.43 0.78
C ASN A 95 -0.54 2.17 1.97
N SER A 96 0.30 2.65 2.90
CA SER A 96 -0.13 3.45 4.05
C SER A 96 -0.89 4.73 3.66
N ASN A 97 -0.60 5.30 2.49
CA ASN A 97 -1.32 6.47 1.99
C ASN A 97 -2.75 6.15 1.57
N LEU A 98 -3.02 4.94 1.09
CA LEU A 98 -4.39 4.48 0.85
C LEU A 98 -5.14 4.28 2.17
N GLN A 99 -4.50 3.74 3.19
CA GLN A 99 -5.09 3.64 4.53
C GLN A 99 -5.36 5.02 5.12
N ASN A 100 -4.44 5.97 4.98
CA ASN A 100 -4.62 7.34 5.44
C ASN A 100 -5.72 8.07 4.64
N ARG A 101 -5.83 7.86 3.33
CA ARG A 101 -6.94 8.40 2.51
C ARG A 101 -8.27 7.79 2.91
N LEU A 102 -8.32 6.50 3.21
CA LEU A 102 -9.50 5.84 3.76
C LEU A 102 -9.84 6.32 5.20
N GLN A 103 -8.90 6.99 5.87
CA GLN A 103 -9.05 7.53 7.22
C GLN A 103 -9.42 9.02 7.25
N VAL A 104 -9.28 9.74 6.13
CA VAL A 104 -9.60 11.17 6.06
C VAL A 104 -10.89 11.37 5.29
N ILE A 105 -11.89 11.96 5.95
CA ILE A 105 -13.11 12.40 5.27
C ILE A 105 -12.82 13.74 4.60
N GLU A 106 -12.91 13.79 3.28
CA GLU A 106 -12.74 15.04 2.51
C GLU A 106 -13.79 16.08 2.89
N GLU A 107 -13.48 17.37 2.78
CA GLU A 107 -14.38 18.47 3.15
C GLU A 107 -15.71 18.43 2.38
N SER A 108 -15.71 18.02 1.12
CA SER A 108 -16.89 17.79 0.30
C SER A 108 -17.84 16.76 0.92
N VAL A 109 -17.26 15.64 1.39
CA VAL A 109 -17.99 14.53 2.03
C VAL A 109 -18.45 14.92 3.43
N LYS A 110 -17.68 15.68 4.18
CA LYS A 110 -18.08 16.22 5.50
C LYS A 110 -19.32 17.11 5.38
N LYS A 111 -19.33 18.03 4.41
CA LYS A 111 -20.51 18.87 4.12
C LYS A 111 -21.74 18.03 3.75
N LYS A 112 -21.55 16.97 2.96
CA LYS A 112 -22.62 16.03 2.59
C LYS A 112 -23.17 15.30 3.83
N ILE A 113 -22.30 14.79 4.71
CA ILE A 113 -22.70 14.13 5.96
C ILE A 113 -23.54 15.06 6.83
N ILE A 114 -23.11 16.31 7.04
CA ILE A 114 -23.85 17.28 7.86
C ILE A 114 -25.27 17.54 7.32
N LYS A 115 -25.43 17.63 6.00
CA LYS A 115 -26.77 17.76 5.36
C LYS A 115 -27.62 16.52 5.59
N LEU A 116 -27.03 15.34 5.52
CA LEU A 116 -27.72 14.05 5.69
C LEU A 116 -28.11 13.79 7.15
N LEU A 117 -27.34 14.26 8.13
CA LEU A 117 -27.66 14.11 9.56
C LEU A 117 -29.00 14.71 9.95
N LYS A 118 -29.51 15.70 9.18
CA LYS A 118 -30.84 16.28 9.37
C LYS A 118 -32.00 15.41 8.85
N LYS A 119 -31.69 14.38 8.04
CA LYS A 119 -32.71 13.63 7.27
C LYS A 119 -32.62 12.11 7.43
N MET A 120 -31.51 11.58 7.90
CA MET A 120 -31.24 10.15 7.91
C MET A 120 -30.58 9.72 9.21
N SER A 121 -30.70 8.41 9.55
CA SER A 121 -30.01 7.84 10.69
C SER A 121 -28.48 7.76 10.46
N ILE A 122 -27.69 7.82 11.55
CA ILE A 122 -26.24 7.68 11.47
C ILE A 122 -25.85 6.36 10.78
N LYS A 123 -26.60 5.29 11.02
CA LYS A 123 -26.36 3.97 10.43
C LYS A 123 -26.52 4.01 8.90
N ASP A 124 -27.56 4.63 8.39
CA ASP A 124 -27.84 4.75 6.96
C ASP A 124 -26.80 5.66 6.27
N ILE A 125 -26.46 6.78 6.91
CA ILE A 125 -25.41 7.69 6.42
C ILE A 125 -24.08 6.96 6.35
N THR A 126 -23.73 6.18 7.38
CA THR A 126 -22.49 5.41 7.42
C THR A 126 -22.42 4.42 6.28
N LEU A 127 -23.47 3.64 6.04
CA LEU A 127 -23.53 2.70 4.93
C LEU A 127 -23.38 3.40 3.58
N LYS A 128 -24.19 4.42 3.35
CA LYS A 128 -24.21 5.16 2.08
C LYS A 128 -22.87 5.81 1.77
N ILE A 129 -22.33 6.61 2.70
CA ILE A 129 -21.09 7.36 2.49
C ILE A 129 -19.89 6.42 2.37
N SER A 130 -19.83 5.34 3.16
CA SER A 130 -18.76 4.35 3.07
C SER A 130 -18.71 3.67 1.70
N MET A 131 -19.85 3.31 1.14
CA MET A 131 -19.93 2.66 -0.18
C MET A 131 -19.61 3.63 -1.31
N GLU A 132 -20.16 4.85 -1.28
CA GLU A 132 -19.97 5.84 -2.34
C GLU A 132 -18.53 6.37 -2.41
N ASN A 133 -17.85 6.50 -1.28
CA ASN A 133 -16.53 7.17 -1.20
C ASN A 133 -15.40 6.24 -0.80
N ASN A 134 -15.66 4.95 -0.67
CA ASN A 134 -14.69 3.94 -0.23
C ASN A 134 -13.98 4.32 1.08
N ILE A 135 -14.74 4.88 2.04
CA ILE A 135 -14.25 5.28 3.38
C ILE A 135 -14.65 4.21 4.38
N SER A 136 -13.79 3.94 5.37
CA SER A 136 -14.09 3.00 6.45
C SER A 136 -15.39 3.38 7.18
N LYS A 137 -16.28 2.39 7.39
CA LYS A 137 -17.54 2.57 8.14
C LYS A 137 -17.30 3.17 9.53
N LYS A 138 -16.26 2.72 10.22
CA LYS A 138 -15.90 3.20 11.55
C LYS A 138 -15.65 4.71 11.52
N ILE A 139 -14.88 5.20 10.57
CA ILE A 139 -14.50 6.62 10.46
C ILE A 139 -15.71 7.49 10.15
N VAL A 140 -16.57 7.06 9.22
CA VAL A 140 -17.81 7.78 8.90
C VAL A 140 -18.74 7.82 10.12
N TYR A 141 -18.88 6.70 10.83
CA TYR A 141 -19.70 6.58 12.01
C TYR A 141 -19.21 7.51 13.14
N ASP A 142 -17.92 7.45 13.47
CA ASP A 142 -17.30 8.29 14.50
C ASP A 142 -17.45 9.78 14.19
N TYR A 143 -17.28 10.16 12.91
CA TYR A 143 -17.51 11.54 12.47
C TYR A 143 -18.98 11.97 12.59
N CYS A 144 -19.92 11.11 12.22
CA CYS A 144 -21.35 11.37 12.38
C CYS A 144 -21.73 11.56 13.85
N LEU A 145 -21.22 10.71 14.76
CA LEU A 145 -21.46 10.84 16.20
C LEU A 145 -20.93 12.17 16.74
N LYS A 146 -19.67 12.49 16.41
CA LYS A 146 -19.07 13.77 16.84
C LYS A 146 -19.92 14.97 16.38
N LYS A 147 -20.32 14.99 15.12
CA LYS A 147 -21.09 16.12 14.56
C LYS A 147 -22.53 16.19 15.09
N LYS A 148 -23.13 15.05 15.41
CA LYS A 148 -24.48 15.04 16.01
C LYS A 148 -24.50 15.61 17.43
N ASN A 149 -23.40 15.44 18.18
CA ASN A 149 -23.27 15.97 19.54
C ASN A 149 -22.89 17.47 19.56
N GLU A 150 -22.48 18.04 18.41
CA GLU A 150 -22.16 19.47 18.24
C GLU A 150 -23.36 20.30 17.70
N ILE A 151 -24.46 19.64 17.30
CA ILE A 151 -25.70 20.26 16.80
C ILE A 151 -26.78 20.19 17.87
#